data_90d6c98e0692fa25c21a288e2d2fd46a
#
_entry.id   90d6c98e0692fa25c21a288e2d2fd46a
#
_cell.length_a   1.000
_cell.length_b   1.000
_cell.length_c   1.000
_cell.angle_alpha   90.00
_cell.angle_beta   90.00
_cell.angle_gamma   90.00
#
_symmetry.space_group_name_H-M   'P 1'
#
loop_
_entity.id
_entity.type
_entity.pdbx_description
1 polymer ?
#
loop_
_entity_poly.entity_id
_entity_poly.type
_entity_poly.pdbx_seq_one_letter_code
_entity_poly.pdbx_strand_id
1 'polypeptide(L)'
;MVDGFYQFFTEVRNNKIRLKMHYTLFIEEWFGLLTYAENQSKKLKTELMAKIGEILAVGRGLNIGVIVALQRADASLFNSGTREQFQCVCSFGRCSAEQFRMLGFNGELESNPTSRYGAGEALVLIDGQDAVREIKVPLIKNEETLCKQIRYYLDKQPTISDLIRAVAGGESTEQ
;
A
#
# COMPACT_ATOMS: atom_id res chain seq x y z
N MET A 1 6.85 0.46 -13.43
CA MET A 1 7.15 0.45 -11.97
C MET A 1 6.54 -0.78 -11.28
N VAL A 2 5.24 -1.02 -11.32
CA VAL A 2 4.62 -2.20 -10.68
C VAL A 2 5.21 -3.51 -11.20
N ASP A 3 5.39 -3.67 -12.50
CA ASP A 3 5.97 -4.89 -13.08
C ASP A 3 7.41 -5.13 -12.61
N GLY A 4 8.24 -4.09 -12.55
CA GLY A 4 9.61 -4.22 -12.04
C GLY A 4 9.64 -4.61 -10.57
N PHE A 5 8.77 -4.01 -9.75
CA PHE A 5 8.67 -4.37 -8.33
C PHE A 5 8.14 -5.80 -8.15
N TYR A 6 7.17 -6.22 -8.96
CA TYR A 6 6.66 -7.59 -8.95
C TYR A 6 7.72 -8.59 -9.41
N GLN A 7 8.56 -8.24 -10.39
CA GLN A 7 9.69 -9.05 -10.78
C GLN A 7 10.68 -9.22 -9.63
N PHE A 8 11.06 -8.13 -8.95
CA PHE A 8 11.91 -8.18 -7.75
C PHE A 8 11.31 -9.09 -6.67
N PHE A 9 10.02 -8.90 -6.34
CA PHE A 9 9.30 -9.76 -5.40
C PHE A 9 9.37 -11.24 -5.80
N THR A 10 9.16 -11.54 -7.08
CA THR A 10 9.17 -12.91 -7.60
C THR A 10 10.58 -13.55 -7.49
N GLU A 11 11.62 -12.79 -7.79
CA GLU A 11 13.01 -13.25 -7.64
C GLU A 11 13.36 -13.54 -6.17
N VAL A 12 13.00 -12.64 -5.26
CA VAL A 12 13.19 -12.84 -3.81
C VAL A 12 12.47 -14.11 -3.33
N ARG A 13 11.23 -14.30 -3.74
CA ARG A 13 10.42 -15.47 -3.36
C ARG A 13 10.99 -16.76 -3.91
N ASN A 14 11.28 -16.81 -5.22
CA ASN A 14 11.71 -18.04 -5.91
C ASN A 14 13.10 -18.50 -5.43
N ASN A 15 13.99 -17.56 -5.15
CA ASN A 15 15.33 -17.84 -4.65
C ASN A 15 15.38 -17.96 -3.12
N LYS A 16 14.23 -17.85 -2.42
CA LYS A 16 14.11 -17.94 -0.96
C LYS A 16 15.06 -16.97 -0.22
N ILE A 17 15.24 -15.77 -0.77
CA ILE A 17 16.15 -14.77 -0.21
C ILE A 17 15.51 -14.12 1.00
N ARG A 18 16.25 -14.01 2.10
CA ARG A 18 15.86 -13.26 3.27
C ARG A 18 16.38 -11.84 3.19
N LEU A 19 15.51 -10.91 2.86
CA LEU A 19 15.86 -9.49 2.81
C LEU A 19 16.13 -8.95 4.23
N LYS A 20 17.22 -8.21 4.39
CA LYS A 20 17.58 -7.54 5.66
C LYS A 20 16.76 -6.26 5.88
N MET A 21 16.41 -5.57 4.80
CA MET A 21 15.62 -4.34 4.84
C MET A 21 14.20 -4.59 4.35
N HIS A 22 13.28 -3.71 4.72
CA HIS A 22 11.91 -3.72 4.24
C HIS A 22 11.80 -2.88 2.97
N TYR A 23 11.22 -3.46 1.91
CA TYR A 23 10.97 -2.78 0.64
C TYR A 23 9.48 -2.57 0.46
N THR A 24 9.09 -1.33 0.17
CA THR A 24 7.67 -0.97 0.05
C THR A 24 7.38 -0.37 -1.32
N LEU A 25 6.40 -0.94 -2.01
CA LEU A 25 5.79 -0.31 -3.18
C LEU A 25 4.74 0.69 -2.71
N PHE A 26 4.92 1.97 -3.04
CA PHE A 26 3.93 3.00 -2.80
C PHE A 26 3.15 3.32 -4.07
N ILE A 27 1.83 3.26 -4.00
CA ILE A 27 0.90 3.57 -5.09
C ILE A 27 -0.01 4.70 -4.62
N GLU A 28 0.21 5.91 -5.13
CA GLU A 28 -0.48 7.12 -4.70
C GLU A 28 -1.96 7.17 -5.13
N GLU A 29 -2.27 6.67 -6.32
CA GLU A 29 -3.65 6.67 -6.85
C GLU A 29 -3.97 5.35 -7.56
N TRP A 30 -4.48 4.41 -6.79
CA TRP A 30 -4.79 3.07 -7.29
C TRP A 30 -5.93 3.04 -8.30
N PHE A 31 -6.97 3.85 -8.07
CA PHE A 31 -8.12 3.92 -8.98
C PHE A 31 -7.70 4.40 -10.37
N GLY A 32 -6.89 5.46 -10.44
CA GLY A 32 -6.36 5.99 -11.70
C GLY A 32 -5.53 4.95 -12.46
N LEU A 33 -4.68 4.21 -11.75
CA LEU A 33 -3.87 3.16 -12.33
C LEU A 33 -4.71 2.01 -12.89
N LEU A 34 -5.74 1.57 -12.16
CA LEU A 34 -6.66 0.53 -12.64
C LEU A 34 -7.49 0.98 -13.83
N THR A 35 -7.95 2.23 -13.83
CA THR A 35 -8.70 2.81 -14.95
C THR A 35 -7.82 2.89 -16.20
N TYR A 36 -6.57 3.31 -16.07
CA TYR A 36 -5.62 3.31 -17.17
C TYR A 36 -5.40 1.89 -17.70
N ALA A 37 -5.19 0.91 -16.84
CA ALA A 37 -4.99 -0.48 -17.24
C ALA A 37 -6.24 -1.05 -17.96
N GLU A 38 -7.43 -0.77 -17.46
CA GLU A 38 -8.69 -1.22 -18.08
C GLU A 38 -8.91 -0.64 -19.47
N ASN A 39 -8.55 0.63 -19.67
CA ASN A 39 -8.61 1.29 -20.98
C ASN A 39 -7.64 0.66 -22.01
N GLN A 40 -6.53 0.06 -21.55
CA GLN A 40 -5.65 -0.70 -22.43
C GLN A 40 -6.21 -2.11 -22.70
N SER A 41 -6.56 -2.84 -21.66
CA SER A 41 -7.28 -4.11 -21.76
C SER A 41 -7.79 -4.58 -20.38
N LYS A 42 -8.93 -5.27 -20.37
CA LYS A 42 -9.43 -5.92 -19.14
C LYS A 42 -8.44 -6.92 -18.57
N LYS A 43 -7.67 -7.58 -19.43
CA LYS A 43 -6.63 -8.54 -19.02
C LYS A 43 -5.54 -7.84 -18.21
N LEU A 44 -5.06 -6.68 -18.67
CA LEU A 44 -4.02 -5.91 -17.96
C LEU A 44 -4.49 -5.47 -16.55
N LYS A 45 -5.74 -5.00 -16.44
CA LYS A 45 -6.33 -4.68 -15.12
C LYS A 45 -6.34 -5.90 -14.19
N THR A 46 -6.79 -7.06 -14.69
CA THR A 46 -6.85 -8.29 -13.90
C THR A 46 -5.46 -8.75 -13.46
N GLU A 47 -4.48 -8.71 -14.34
CA GLU A 47 -3.09 -9.04 -14.04
C GLU A 47 -2.49 -8.10 -12.98
N LEU A 48 -2.76 -6.80 -13.08
CA LEU A 48 -2.27 -5.81 -12.13
C LEU A 48 -2.87 -6.06 -10.73
N MET A 49 -4.17 -6.32 -10.65
CA MET A 49 -4.84 -6.66 -9.39
C MET A 49 -4.29 -7.95 -8.78
N ALA A 50 -4.03 -8.96 -9.61
CA ALA A 50 -3.47 -10.24 -9.16
C ALA A 50 -2.06 -10.07 -8.57
N LYS A 51 -1.19 -9.31 -9.24
CA LYS A 51 0.18 -9.02 -8.78
C LYS A 51 0.19 -8.33 -7.40
N ILE A 52 -0.65 -7.31 -7.22
CA ILE A 52 -0.75 -6.61 -5.93
C ILE A 52 -1.32 -7.54 -4.86
N GLY A 53 -2.36 -8.32 -5.19
CA GLY A 53 -2.93 -9.30 -4.27
C GLY A 53 -1.92 -10.34 -3.80
N GLU A 54 -1.05 -10.83 -4.69
CA GLU A 54 0.00 -11.79 -4.35
C GLU A 54 1.07 -11.18 -3.43
N ILE A 55 1.52 -9.94 -3.71
CA ILE A 55 2.47 -9.24 -2.84
C ILE A 55 1.87 -9.03 -1.44
N LEU A 56 0.61 -8.63 -1.34
CA LEU A 56 -0.08 -8.45 -0.06
C LEU A 56 -0.18 -9.74 0.74
N ALA A 57 -0.47 -10.86 0.08
CA ALA A 57 -0.65 -12.16 0.73
C ALA A 57 0.68 -12.76 1.24
N VAL A 58 1.79 -12.57 0.53
CA VAL A 58 3.05 -13.28 0.80
C VAL A 58 4.19 -12.35 1.18
N GLY A 59 4.15 -11.10 0.77
CA GLY A 59 5.26 -10.14 0.90
C GLY A 59 5.74 -9.90 2.33
N ARG A 60 4.83 -9.95 3.32
CA ARG A 60 5.16 -9.80 4.74
C ARG A 60 6.30 -10.74 5.18
N GLY A 61 6.23 -12.01 4.78
CA GLY A 61 7.26 -13.01 5.10
C GLY A 61 8.61 -12.77 4.41
N LEU A 62 8.62 -11.92 3.39
CA LEU A 62 9.79 -11.58 2.57
C LEU A 62 10.36 -10.18 2.87
N ASN A 63 9.84 -9.47 3.87
CA ASN A 63 10.11 -8.05 4.13
C ASN A 63 9.74 -7.14 2.93
N ILE A 64 8.65 -7.47 2.23
CA ILE A 64 8.11 -6.69 1.11
C ILE A 64 6.68 -6.29 1.44
N GLY A 65 6.35 -5.02 1.22
CA GLY A 65 5.03 -4.47 1.50
C GLY A 65 4.49 -3.60 0.37
N VAL A 66 3.21 -3.22 0.51
CA VAL A 66 2.53 -2.29 -0.40
C VAL A 66 1.79 -1.26 0.44
N ILE A 67 1.94 0.01 0.07
CA ILE A 67 1.10 1.10 0.55
C ILE A 67 0.28 1.58 -0.64
N VAL A 68 -1.03 1.60 -0.48
CA VAL A 68 -1.96 2.08 -1.50
C VAL A 68 -2.73 3.27 -0.94
N ALA A 69 -2.66 4.39 -1.64
CA ALA A 69 -3.54 5.53 -1.39
C ALA A 69 -4.62 5.62 -2.46
N LEU A 70 -5.80 6.03 -2.07
CA LEU A 70 -6.93 6.23 -2.98
C LEU A 70 -7.88 7.28 -2.42
N GLN A 71 -8.53 8.02 -3.31
CA GLN A 71 -9.48 9.07 -2.92
C GLN A 71 -10.83 8.50 -2.48
N ARG A 72 -11.20 7.33 -3.01
CA ARG A 72 -12.47 6.67 -2.70
C ARG A 72 -12.29 5.16 -2.63
N ALA A 73 -12.77 4.56 -1.56
CA ALA A 73 -12.88 3.12 -1.46
C ALA A 73 -14.08 2.64 -2.30
N ASP A 74 -13.82 1.69 -3.20
CA ASP A 74 -14.83 1.05 -4.03
C ASP A 74 -14.60 -0.46 -4.07
N ALA A 75 -15.68 -1.24 -4.10
CA ALA A 75 -15.61 -2.69 -4.12
C ALA A 75 -14.87 -3.25 -5.35
N SER A 76 -14.85 -2.50 -6.46
CA SER A 76 -14.19 -2.88 -7.71
C SER A 76 -12.66 -2.73 -7.69
N LEU A 77 -12.10 -2.03 -6.68
CA LEU A 77 -10.66 -1.76 -6.59
C LEU A 77 -9.86 -2.93 -6.03
N PHE A 78 -10.48 -3.71 -5.18
CA PHE A 78 -9.91 -4.94 -4.63
C PHE A 78 -11.01 -5.98 -4.46
N ASN A 79 -10.72 -7.23 -4.77
CA ASN A 79 -11.61 -8.31 -4.37
C ASN A 79 -11.61 -8.46 -2.83
N SER A 80 -12.63 -9.15 -2.28
CA SER A 80 -12.77 -9.31 -0.82
C SER A 80 -11.53 -9.92 -0.17
N GLY A 81 -10.99 -10.99 -0.73
CA GLY A 81 -9.82 -11.66 -0.19
C GLY A 81 -8.55 -10.79 -0.21
N THR A 82 -8.38 -9.92 -1.20
CA THR A 82 -7.25 -8.98 -1.23
C THR A 82 -7.41 -7.87 -0.19
N ARG A 83 -8.64 -7.39 0.06
CA ARG A 83 -8.89 -6.36 1.07
C ARG A 83 -8.52 -6.83 2.47
N GLU A 84 -8.80 -8.06 2.79
CA GLU A 84 -8.50 -8.68 4.09
C GLU A 84 -6.98 -8.87 4.34
N GLN A 85 -6.14 -8.74 3.30
CA GLN A 85 -4.69 -8.81 3.43
C GLN A 85 -4.04 -7.49 3.88
N PHE A 86 -4.78 -6.38 3.86
CA PHE A 86 -4.23 -5.12 4.36
C PHE A 86 -4.16 -5.13 5.88
N GLN A 87 -2.97 -4.98 6.42
CA GLN A 87 -2.72 -5.01 7.87
C GLN A 87 -3.07 -3.69 8.56
N CYS A 88 -3.15 -2.61 7.81
CA CYS A 88 -3.51 -1.30 8.31
C CYS A 88 -4.38 -0.59 7.27
N VAL A 89 -5.53 -0.13 7.69
CA VAL A 89 -6.46 0.65 6.87
C VAL A 89 -6.69 1.99 7.56
N CYS A 90 -6.41 3.09 6.84
CA CYS A 90 -6.63 4.45 7.33
C CYS A 90 -7.67 5.15 6.46
N SER A 91 -8.68 5.76 7.08
CA SER A 91 -9.66 6.61 6.40
C SER A 91 -9.57 8.04 6.92
N PHE A 92 -9.06 8.94 6.08
CA PHE A 92 -8.91 10.35 6.40
C PHE A 92 -10.17 11.15 6.06
N GLY A 93 -10.48 12.13 6.91
CA GLY A 93 -11.59 13.03 6.69
C GLY A 93 -12.96 12.33 6.71
N ARG A 94 -13.92 12.88 5.97
CA ARG A 94 -15.30 12.36 5.93
C ARG A 94 -15.40 11.12 5.06
N CYS A 95 -16.04 10.10 5.58
CA CYS A 95 -16.29 8.83 4.90
C CYS A 95 -17.79 8.54 4.87
N SER A 96 -18.33 8.12 3.74
CA SER A 96 -19.73 7.68 3.68
C SER A 96 -19.92 6.36 4.43
N ALA A 97 -21.16 6.07 4.85
CA ALA A 97 -21.47 4.81 5.52
C ALA A 97 -21.15 3.57 4.66
N GLU A 98 -21.24 3.70 3.33
CA GLU A 98 -20.88 2.66 2.40
C GLU A 98 -19.34 2.44 2.34
N GLN A 99 -18.57 3.53 2.18
CA GLN A 99 -17.12 3.48 2.21
C GLN A 99 -16.60 2.93 3.53
N PHE A 100 -17.23 3.33 4.64
CA PHE A 100 -16.93 2.86 5.97
C PHE A 100 -17.00 1.33 6.08
N ARG A 101 -18.10 0.75 5.59
CA ARG A 101 -18.26 -0.72 5.55
C ARG A 101 -17.26 -1.39 4.59
N MET A 102 -16.97 -0.78 3.45
CA MET A 102 -16.02 -1.32 2.47
C MET A 102 -14.59 -1.34 2.98
N LEU A 103 -14.23 -0.45 3.88
CA LEU A 103 -12.91 -0.39 4.52
C LEU A 103 -12.79 -1.36 5.70
N GLY A 104 -13.84 -2.09 6.04
CA GLY A 104 -13.82 -3.07 7.13
C GLY A 104 -14.07 -2.48 8.52
N PHE A 105 -14.44 -1.20 8.61
CA PHE A 105 -14.82 -0.56 9.87
C PHE A 105 -16.21 -1.04 10.31
N ASN A 106 -16.37 -2.33 10.54
CA ASN A 106 -17.69 -2.93 10.81
C ASN A 106 -18.13 -2.74 12.26
N GLY A 107 -19.37 -2.32 12.43
CA GLY A 107 -20.31 -2.75 13.46
C GLY A 107 -20.22 -2.13 14.85
N GLU A 108 -19.11 -1.58 15.30
CA GLU A 108 -19.00 -1.05 16.67
C GLU A 108 -19.28 0.45 16.79
N LEU A 109 -19.33 1.16 15.68
CA LEU A 109 -19.65 2.58 15.68
C LEU A 109 -21.11 2.76 15.30
N GLU A 110 -21.98 2.91 16.29
CA GLU A 110 -23.44 3.15 16.13
C GLU A 110 -23.75 4.38 15.26
N SER A 111 -22.79 5.26 15.10
CA SER A 111 -22.84 6.39 14.17
C SER A 111 -21.49 6.56 13.47
N ASN A 112 -21.49 6.91 12.18
CA ASN A 112 -20.27 7.21 11.45
C ASN A 112 -19.58 8.47 12.07
N PRO A 113 -18.47 8.29 12.85
CA PRO A 113 -17.86 9.40 13.56
C PRO A 113 -17.14 10.36 12.61
N THR A 114 -16.88 9.94 11.36
CA THR A 114 -16.11 10.73 10.39
C THR A 114 -16.89 11.93 9.86
N SER A 115 -18.22 12.03 10.13
CA SER A 115 -19.02 13.18 9.71
C SER A 115 -18.51 14.51 10.28
N ARG A 116 -17.80 14.47 11.41
CA ARG A 116 -17.21 15.63 12.11
C ARG A 116 -15.72 15.84 11.80
N TYR A 117 -15.07 14.92 11.09
CA TYR A 117 -13.62 14.98 10.88
C TYR A 117 -13.23 16.09 9.93
N GLY A 118 -12.17 16.79 10.31
CA GLY A 118 -11.47 17.77 9.51
C GLY A 118 -10.21 17.20 8.86
N ALA A 119 -9.40 18.09 8.30
CA ALA A 119 -8.11 17.71 7.73
C ALA A 119 -7.17 17.11 8.80
N GLY A 120 -6.53 16.01 8.47
CA GLY A 120 -5.60 15.31 9.35
C GLY A 120 -6.25 14.40 10.40
N GLU A 121 -7.58 14.35 10.49
CA GLU A 121 -8.28 13.41 11.36
C GLU A 121 -8.66 12.15 10.58
N ALA A 122 -8.47 10.98 11.19
CA ALA A 122 -8.68 9.71 10.52
C ALA A 122 -9.13 8.62 11.49
N LEU A 123 -9.75 7.58 10.90
CA LEU A 123 -9.92 6.29 11.54
C LEU A 123 -8.82 5.34 11.07
N VAL A 124 -8.36 4.50 11.98
CA VAL A 124 -7.37 3.45 11.70
C VAL A 124 -7.86 2.12 12.23
N LEU A 125 -7.82 1.11 11.37
CA LEU A 125 -7.98 -0.30 11.71
C LEU A 125 -6.64 -0.98 11.49
N ILE A 126 -6.16 -1.69 12.51
CA ILE A 126 -4.90 -2.44 12.46
C ILE A 126 -5.22 -3.91 12.70
N ASP A 127 -4.72 -4.78 11.83
CA ASP A 127 -4.88 -6.24 11.95
C ASP A 127 -4.38 -6.74 13.31
N GLY A 128 -5.17 -7.61 13.96
CA GLY A 128 -4.88 -8.14 15.30
C GLY A 128 -5.19 -7.17 16.44
N GLN A 129 -5.85 -6.02 16.18
CA GLN A 129 -6.38 -5.13 17.21
C GLN A 129 -7.90 -5.15 17.19
N ASP A 130 -8.50 -5.25 18.38
CA ASP A 130 -9.96 -5.41 18.53
C ASP A 130 -10.77 -4.14 18.31
N ALA A 131 -10.13 -2.97 18.21
CA ALA A 131 -10.82 -1.70 18.12
C ALA A 131 -10.29 -0.78 17.03
N VAL A 132 -11.22 -0.14 16.34
CA VAL A 132 -10.95 1.01 15.47
C VAL A 132 -10.52 2.20 16.32
N ARG A 133 -9.48 2.90 15.91
CA ARG A 133 -8.92 4.05 16.62
C ARG A 133 -9.10 5.33 15.85
N GLU A 134 -9.47 6.39 16.55
CA GLU A 134 -9.39 7.74 16.03
C GLU A 134 -7.96 8.26 16.16
N ILE A 135 -7.42 8.82 15.10
CA ILE A 135 -6.09 9.44 15.10
C ILE A 135 -6.14 10.86 14.55
N LYS A 136 -5.17 11.64 14.96
CA LYS A 136 -4.89 12.97 14.40
C LYS A 136 -3.45 13.03 13.94
N VAL A 137 -3.26 13.30 12.66
CA VAL A 137 -1.93 13.43 12.06
C VAL A 137 -1.42 14.84 12.29
N PRO A 138 -0.16 15.03 12.74
CA PRO A 138 0.42 16.36 12.91
C PRO A 138 0.56 17.08 11.57
N LEU A 139 0.32 18.38 11.58
CA LEU A 139 0.52 19.22 10.41
C LEU A 139 2.01 19.37 10.11
N ILE A 140 2.42 19.06 8.91
CA ILE A 140 3.78 19.30 8.42
C ILE A 140 3.88 20.78 8.04
N LYS A 141 4.60 21.57 8.87
CA LYS A 141 4.73 23.03 8.69
C LYS A 141 5.74 23.42 7.61
N ASN A 142 6.68 22.54 7.29
CA ASN A 142 7.75 22.84 6.33
C ASN A 142 7.91 21.68 5.35
N GLU A 143 7.02 21.66 4.36
CA GLU A 143 7.01 20.63 3.31
C GLU A 143 8.30 20.64 2.47
N GLU A 144 8.86 21.83 2.19
CA GLU A 144 10.08 21.95 1.39
C GLU A 144 11.29 21.25 2.05
N THR A 145 11.46 21.46 3.36
CA THR A 145 12.52 20.79 4.12
C THR A 145 12.33 19.28 4.16
N LEU A 146 11.08 18.82 4.38
CA LEU A 146 10.75 17.40 4.35
C LEU A 146 11.04 16.79 2.97
N CYS A 147 10.61 17.44 1.90
CA CYS A 147 10.87 16.99 0.53
C CYS A 147 12.36 16.90 0.21
N LYS A 148 13.17 17.86 0.65
CA LYS A 148 14.64 17.81 0.51
C LYS A 148 15.25 16.61 1.24
N GLN A 149 14.81 16.36 2.47
CA GLN A 149 15.26 15.20 3.24
C GLN A 149 14.86 13.88 2.59
N ILE A 150 13.61 13.74 2.16
CA ILE A 150 13.12 12.54 1.46
C ILE A 150 13.92 12.29 0.19
N ARG A 151 14.14 13.32 -0.66
CA ARG A 151 14.95 13.19 -1.88
C ARG A 151 16.37 12.74 -1.57
N TYR A 152 17.02 13.34 -0.58
CA TYR A 152 18.38 12.94 -0.17
C TYR A 152 18.48 11.45 0.18
N TYR A 153 17.44 10.89 0.82
CA TYR A 153 17.43 9.45 1.13
C TYR A 153 17.06 8.61 -0.08
N LEU A 154 16.12 9.05 -0.92
CA LEU A 154 15.71 8.33 -2.13
C LEU A 154 16.84 8.23 -3.16
N ASP A 155 17.62 9.30 -3.35
CA ASP A 155 18.75 9.31 -4.29
C ASP A 155 19.87 8.32 -3.90
N LYS A 156 19.89 7.86 -2.66
CA LYS A 156 20.84 6.87 -2.15
C LYS A 156 20.33 5.44 -2.21
N GLN A 157 19.04 5.24 -2.54
CA GLN A 157 18.48 3.91 -2.63
C GLN A 157 18.82 3.27 -3.97
N PRO A 158 19.07 1.95 -4.00
CA PRO A 158 19.24 1.23 -5.24
C PRO A 158 17.99 1.33 -6.11
N THR A 159 18.18 1.37 -7.42
CA THR A 159 17.05 1.28 -8.35
C THR A 159 16.44 -0.13 -8.33
N ILE A 160 15.18 -0.26 -8.77
CA ILE A 160 14.56 -1.58 -8.93
C ILE A 160 15.40 -2.50 -9.81
N SER A 161 16.03 -1.97 -10.86
CA SER A 161 16.91 -2.75 -11.75
C SER A 161 18.15 -3.25 -11.02
N ASP A 162 18.72 -2.44 -10.12
CA ASP A 162 19.87 -2.85 -9.30
C ASP A 162 19.48 -3.93 -8.30
N LEU A 163 18.32 -3.79 -7.66
CA LEU A 163 17.77 -4.79 -6.75
C LEU A 163 17.51 -6.13 -7.45
N ILE A 164 16.91 -6.13 -8.63
CA ILE A 164 16.68 -7.34 -9.43
C ILE A 164 18.01 -8.00 -9.77
N ARG A 165 19.00 -7.21 -10.20
CA ARG A 165 20.32 -7.73 -10.58
C ARG A 165 21.07 -8.33 -9.38
N ALA A 166 21.05 -7.67 -8.22
CA ALA A 166 21.67 -8.17 -7.00
C ALA A 166 21.04 -9.51 -6.56
N VAL A 167 19.71 -9.59 -6.57
CA VAL A 167 18.98 -10.81 -6.22
C VAL A 167 19.26 -11.95 -7.21
N ALA A 168 19.24 -11.68 -8.51
CA ALA A 168 19.51 -12.69 -9.54
C ALA A 168 20.99 -13.16 -9.54
N GLY A 169 21.92 -12.29 -9.13
CA GLY A 169 23.35 -12.60 -9.01
C GLY A 169 23.73 -13.33 -7.72
N GLY A 170 22.79 -13.58 -6.81
CA GLY A 170 23.06 -14.25 -5.53
C GLY A 170 23.82 -13.37 -4.52
N GLU A 171 23.96 -12.08 -4.79
CA GLU A 171 24.56 -11.13 -3.85
C GLU A 171 23.52 -10.85 -2.73
N SER A 172 23.86 -11.21 -1.50
CA SER A 172 23.12 -10.71 -0.34
C SER A 172 23.20 -9.19 -0.39
N THR A 173 22.05 -8.48 -0.40
CA THR A 173 22.00 -7.02 -0.37
C THR A 173 22.57 -6.53 0.95
N GLU A 174 23.90 -6.50 1.05
CA GLU A 174 24.66 -5.90 2.13
C GLU A 174 24.88 -4.43 1.79
N GLN A 175 24.05 -3.57 2.35
CA GLN A 175 24.39 -2.17 2.63
C GLN A 175 23.74 -1.75 3.93
#